data_54b568d40b0028cfc3256311394a8e81
#
_entry.id   54b568d40b0028cfc3256311394a8e81
#
_cell.length_a   1.000
_cell.length_b   1.000
_cell.length_c   1.000
_cell.angle_alpha   90.00
_cell.angle_beta   90.00
_cell.angle_gamma   90.00
#
_symmetry.space_group_name_H-M   'P 1'
#
loop_
_entity.id
_entity.type
_entity.pdbx_description
1 polymer ?
#
loop_
_entity_poly.entity_id
_entity_poly.type
_entity_poly.pdbx_seq_one_letter_code
_entity_poly.pdbx_strand_id
1 'polypeptide(L)'
;MSIATELAKLQTARNKIRTKLVALGLVAAAAKLDDCATAVDGISNQGAVSATVQEGDTYTIPAGYHNGSGTVSGVAGGGNYKLQ
;
A
#
# COMPACT_ATOMS: atom_id res chain seq x y z
N MET A 1 -31.64 -1.38 -21.13
CA MET A 1 -30.25 -1.74 -20.82
C MET A 1 -30.06 -3.23 -21.00
N SER A 2 -29.01 -3.64 -21.67
CA SER A 2 -28.83 -5.05 -21.96
C SER A 2 -27.89 -5.71 -20.96
N ILE A 3 -28.05 -7.02 -20.82
CA ILE A 3 -27.16 -7.81 -19.95
C ILE A 3 -25.72 -7.73 -20.50
N ALA A 4 -25.56 -7.73 -21.83
CA ALA A 4 -24.25 -7.65 -22.43
C ALA A 4 -23.54 -6.32 -22.09
N THR A 5 -24.28 -5.21 -22.04
CA THR A 5 -23.73 -3.92 -21.66
C THR A 5 -23.29 -3.94 -20.20
N GLU A 6 -24.11 -4.48 -19.29
CA GLU A 6 -23.77 -4.57 -17.88
C GLU A 6 -22.58 -5.47 -17.66
N LEU A 7 -22.54 -6.60 -18.37
CA LEU A 7 -21.40 -7.52 -18.24
C LEU A 7 -20.11 -6.84 -18.69
N ALA A 8 -20.15 -6.08 -19.78
CA ALA A 8 -18.96 -5.37 -20.25
C ALA A 8 -18.47 -4.36 -19.23
N LYS A 9 -19.37 -3.66 -18.55
CA LYS A 9 -19.01 -2.72 -17.49
C LYS A 9 -18.34 -3.45 -16.31
N LEU A 10 -18.89 -4.60 -15.92
CA LEU A 10 -18.32 -5.38 -14.84
C LEU A 10 -16.92 -5.89 -15.19
N GLN A 11 -16.72 -6.32 -16.42
CA GLN A 11 -15.41 -6.78 -16.88
C GLN A 11 -14.39 -5.64 -16.88
N THR A 12 -14.81 -4.47 -17.32
CA THR A 12 -13.93 -3.29 -17.32
C THR A 12 -13.54 -2.92 -15.89
N ALA A 13 -14.51 -2.90 -14.97
CA ALA A 13 -14.25 -2.58 -13.57
C ALA A 13 -13.32 -3.61 -12.95
N ARG A 14 -13.58 -4.90 -13.19
CA ARG A 14 -12.73 -5.97 -12.69
C ARG A 14 -11.29 -5.81 -13.18
N ASN A 15 -11.12 -5.50 -14.46
CA ASN A 15 -9.78 -5.37 -15.03
C ASN A 15 -9.03 -4.21 -14.43
N LYS A 16 -9.69 -3.09 -14.15
CA LYS A 16 -9.06 -1.95 -13.49
C LYS A 16 -8.61 -2.29 -12.08
N ILE A 17 -9.47 -2.96 -11.32
CA ILE A 17 -9.15 -3.38 -9.96
C ILE A 17 -7.97 -4.34 -9.96
N ARG A 18 -8.01 -5.35 -10.83
CA ARG A 18 -6.94 -6.32 -10.93
C ARG A 18 -5.62 -5.67 -11.32
N THR A 19 -5.65 -4.76 -12.30
CA THR A 19 -4.45 -4.05 -12.74
C THR A 19 -3.78 -3.32 -11.58
N LYS A 20 -4.57 -2.65 -10.75
CA LYS A 20 -4.02 -1.94 -9.59
C LYS A 20 -3.45 -2.91 -8.57
N LEU A 21 -4.15 -4.00 -8.30
CA LEU A 21 -3.68 -5.00 -7.33
C LEU A 21 -2.42 -5.70 -7.80
N VAL A 22 -2.30 -5.94 -9.11
CA VAL A 22 -1.07 -6.50 -9.68
C VAL A 22 0.07 -5.51 -9.51
N ALA A 23 -0.17 -4.23 -9.79
CA ALA A 23 0.84 -3.19 -9.64
C ALA A 23 1.32 -3.06 -8.21
N LEU A 24 0.45 -3.34 -7.24
CA LEU A 24 0.80 -3.31 -5.82
C LEU A 24 1.43 -4.62 -5.35
N GLY A 25 1.51 -5.62 -6.22
CA GLY A 25 2.11 -6.90 -5.87
C GLY A 25 1.22 -7.81 -5.04
N LEU A 26 -0.08 -7.55 -5.00
CA LEU A 26 -1.01 -8.27 -4.12
C LEU A 26 -1.67 -9.46 -4.78
N VAL A 27 -1.75 -9.50 -6.11
CA VAL A 27 -2.31 -10.62 -6.85
C VAL A 27 -1.49 -10.89 -8.11
N ALA A 28 -1.64 -12.09 -8.66
CA ALA A 28 -1.03 -12.43 -9.94
C ALA A 28 -1.82 -11.84 -11.10
N ALA A 29 -1.18 -11.71 -12.26
CA ALA A 29 -1.81 -11.09 -13.42
C ALA A 29 -3.07 -11.82 -13.89
N ALA A 30 -3.16 -13.13 -13.65
CA ALA A 30 -4.30 -13.95 -14.06
C ALA A 30 -5.33 -14.15 -12.93
N ALA A 31 -5.24 -13.37 -11.86
CA ALA A 31 -6.12 -13.52 -10.70
C ALA A 31 -7.58 -13.35 -11.09
N LYS A 32 -8.43 -14.16 -10.48
CA LYS A 32 -9.88 -14.07 -10.65
C LYS A 32 -10.44 -12.98 -9.75
N LEU A 33 -11.69 -12.61 -10.01
CA LEU A 33 -12.36 -11.57 -9.22
C LEU A 33 -12.37 -11.93 -7.72
N ASP A 34 -12.62 -13.17 -7.38
CA ASP A 34 -12.62 -13.62 -5.98
C ASP A 34 -11.26 -13.42 -5.33
N ASP A 35 -10.19 -13.67 -6.06
CA ASP A 35 -8.83 -13.46 -5.55
C ASP A 35 -8.57 -11.98 -5.31
N CYS A 36 -9.08 -11.14 -6.20
CA CYS A 36 -8.96 -9.69 -6.04
C CYS A 36 -9.73 -9.20 -4.81
N ALA A 37 -10.93 -9.73 -4.60
CA ALA A 37 -11.74 -9.37 -3.44
C ALA A 37 -11.04 -9.78 -2.14
N THR A 38 -10.46 -10.98 -2.10
CA THR A 38 -9.71 -11.45 -0.94
C THR A 38 -8.49 -10.57 -0.68
N ALA A 39 -7.79 -10.17 -1.74
CA ALA A 39 -6.63 -9.30 -1.59
C ALA A 39 -7.02 -7.94 -1.03
N VAL A 40 -8.14 -7.37 -1.49
CA VAL A 40 -8.63 -6.09 -0.98
C VAL A 40 -8.96 -6.20 0.51
N ASP A 41 -9.60 -7.29 0.91
CA ASP A 41 -9.94 -7.54 2.32
C ASP A 41 -8.69 -7.57 3.21
N GLY A 42 -7.58 -8.02 2.66
CA GLY A 42 -6.34 -8.12 3.42
C GLY A 42 -5.56 -6.81 3.54
N ILE A 43 -6.02 -5.73 2.91
CA ILE A 43 -5.32 -4.46 3.00
C ILE A 43 -5.67 -3.79 4.33
N SER A 44 -4.64 -3.59 5.17
CA SER A 44 -4.83 -2.88 6.45
C SER A 44 -4.77 -1.38 6.22
N ASN A 45 -5.60 -0.64 6.92
CA ASN A 45 -5.55 0.81 6.87
C ASN A 45 -4.59 1.30 7.95
N GLN A 46 -3.41 1.73 7.54
CA GLN A 46 -2.40 2.24 8.46
C GLN A 46 -2.57 3.74 8.73
N GLY A 47 -3.40 4.41 7.95
CA GLY A 47 -3.66 5.83 8.13
C GLY A 47 -2.39 6.66 8.01
N ALA A 48 -2.12 7.47 9.01
CA ALA A 48 -0.93 8.32 9.08
C ALA A 48 0.05 7.70 10.09
N VAL A 49 0.95 6.88 9.61
CA VAL A 49 1.98 6.27 10.46
C VAL A 49 3.14 7.24 10.58
N SER A 50 3.56 7.50 11.82
CA SER A 50 4.68 8.40 12.08
C SER A 50 5.67 7.72 13.01
N ALA A 51 6.94 8.02 12.81
CA ALA A 51 7.99 7.42 13.61
C ALA A 51 9.14 8.39 13.80
N THR A 52 9.85 8.25 14.91
CA THR A 52 11.10 8.95 15.15
C THR A 52 12.21 7.91 15.19
N VAL A 53 13.24 8.13 14.39
CA VAL A 53 14.31 7.14 14.23
C VAL A 53 15.60 7.74 14.77
N GLN A 54 16.22 7.02 15.72
CA GLN A 54 17.51 7.41 16.28
C GLN A 54 18.62 7.01 15.33
N GLU A 55 19.76 7.61 15.51
CA GLU A 55 20.94 7.23 14.71
C GLU A 55 21.24 5.74 14.91
N GLY A 56 21.43 5.05 13.79
CA GLY A 56 21.72 3.63 13.80
C GLY A 56 20.51 2.72 13.89
N ASP A 57 19.31 3.29 14.11
CA ASP A 57 18.10 2.51 14.20
C ASP A 57 17.43 2.37 12.85
N THR A 58 16.56 1.38 12.76
CA THR A 58 15.77 1.14 11.55
C THR A 58 14.30 1.13 11.93
N TYR A 59 13.48 1.76 11.12
CA TYR A 59 12.03 1.67 11.26
C TYR A 59 11.46 0.92 10.07
N THR A 60 10.72 -0.15 10.34
CA THR A 60 10.06 -0.92 9.29
C THR A 60 8.65 -0.39 9.09
N ILE A 61 8.38 0.09 7.88
CA ILE A 61 7.06 0.62 7.55
C ILE A 61 6.07 -0.54 7.45
N PRO A 62 4.97 -0.53 8.22
CA PRO A 62 4.02 -1.64 8.17
C PRO A 62 3.30 -1.70 6.82
N ALA A 63 2.95 -2.91 6.40
CA ALA A 63 2.24 -3.12 5.16
C ALA A 63 0.81 -2.61 5.28
N GLY A 64 0.25 -2.11 4.17
CA GLY A 64 -1.13 -1.68 4.11
C GLY A 64 -1.27 -0.33 3.43
N TYR A 65 -2.45 0.26 3.58
CA TYR A 65 -2.72 1.56 3.01
C TYR A 65 -2.23 2.67 3.94
N HIS A 66 -1.47 3.60 3.38
CA HIS A 66 -0.98 4.79 4.09
C HIS A 66 -1.56 6.02 3.42
N ASN A 67 -2.12 6.93 4.19
CA ASN A 67 -2.82 8.08 3.63
C ASN A 67 -1.89 9.23 3.22
N GLY A 68 -0.60 9.07 3.39
CA GLY A 68 0.37 10.07 2.96
C GLY A 68 0.65 11.15 3.98
N SER A 69 -0.05 11.15 5.12
CA SER A 69 0.14 12.18 6.15
C SER A 69 1.15 11.77 7.22
N GLY A 70 1.64 10.53 7.16
CA GLY A 70 2.64 10.07 8.11
C GLY A 70 3.99 10.69 7.82
N THR A 71 4.83 10.73 8.85
CA THR A 71 6.18 11.28 8.72
C THR A 71 7.17 10.40 9.44
N VAL A 72 8.40 10.41 8.96
CA VAL A 72 9.52 9.77 9.65
C VAL A 72 10.53 10.85 9.94
N SER A 73 10.85 11.03 11.21
CA SER A 73 11.82 12.05 11.64
C SER A 73 13.08 11.37 12.11
N GLY A 74 14.22 11.86 11.64
CA GLY A 74 15.50 11.38 12.12
C GLY A 74 15.98 12.22 13.29
N VAL A 75 16.65 11.56 14.23
CA VAL A 75 17.25 12.25 15.36
C VAL A 75 18.76 12.18 15.19
N ALA A 76 19.42 13.32 15.30
CA ALA A 76 20.89 13.38 15.18
C ALA A 76 21.53 12.54 16.27
N GLY A 77 22.57 11.85 15.91
CA GLY A 77 23.32 11.05 16.85
C GLY A 77 23.99 11.89 17.93
N GLY A 78 24.17 11.31 19.09
CA GLY A 78 24.83 12.00 20.18
C GLY A 78 26.27 12.33 19.93
N GLY A 79 26.85 11.73 18.91
CA GLY A 79 28.21 12.00 18.54
C GLY A 79 28.40 13.23 17.75
N ASN A 80 27.64 13.92 17.49
CA ASN A 80 27.83 14.97 16.67
C ASN A 80 29.07 15.72 16.75
N TYR A 81 29.52 15.31 16.84
CA TYR A 81 30.43 15.59 16.90
C TYR A 81 30.95 16.47 16.55
N LYS A 82 30.87 16.86 16.69
CA LYS A 82 31.31 17.53 16.53
C LYS A 82 32.34 17.80 16.56
N LEU A 83 32.83 17.96 16.32
CA LEU A 83 33.74 18.23 16.23
C LEU A 83 34.47 18.81 16.78
N GLN A 84 34.83 18.78 17.23
CA GLN A 84 35.45 19.32 17.67
C GLN A 84 36.36 19.83 17.41
#